data_9e3a16328300bf956a4497238b1897b2
#
_entry.id   9e3a16328300bf956a4497238b1897b2
#
_cell.length_a   1.000
_cell.length_b   1.000
_cell.length_c   1.000
_cell.angle_alpha   90.00
_cell.angle_beta   90.00
_cell.angle_gamma   90.00
#
_symmetry.space_group_name_H-M   'P 1'
#
loop_
_entity.id
_entity.type
_entity.pdbx_description
1 polymer ?
#
loop_
_entity_poly.entity_id
_entity_poly.type
_entity_poly.pdbx_seq_one_letter_code
_entity_poly.pdbx_strand_id
1 'polypeptide(L)'
;FNNCKIMTNETLLKERVLFPDYLSKIISADQAAAMIQNNDVVGASGFTKAGDSKSVLPAFAKRAKDEDVAITLITGASLGYTTDADLAESKALLRRMPFMADASLRKSINNFEVKYIDQHLSETVEQLICGHIAPIDLAIIEASSIDEKGNIIPTTSIGNSAFFAHQAKKIIIEINTKIPVNFKGIHDCVVPKTYPNRDSLNIKTPTDRIGKSFITIDPSKVLGIVFTDITDQPAIIAEPDHVTKAISEHLLNFFEKEVERGALTYSLLPLQAGIGKIANSVLMGFKDSKFKNLTMYSEVLQDSTFELFDSGNLDFASGSSITVSEECYQRLIDNFEQYKDKLILRPQNISNSPEIVRRLGIIGINTAIEFDIYGNVNSTHISGTKMMNGIGGSGDFARNAYLSIFVCPSASKENKISHVIPMVSHHDHTEHDVDILVTDQGLADLRGLAPRERAEVIIENCVHPEYKEEIRAYYEKAVKEVGGHTPHILEEAFKFHTRLKETGSMK
;
A
#
# COMPACT_ATOMS: atom_id res chain seq x y z
N PHE A 1 10.86 -11.43 -32.76
CA PHE A 1 9.61 -11.38 -33.53
C PHE A 1 8.73 -10.20 -33.15
N ASN A 2 8.61 -9.85 -31.86
CA ASN A 2 7.81 -8.70 -31.42
C ASN A 2 8.45 -7.34 -31.75
N ASN A 3 9.76 -7.24 -31.76
CA ASN A 3 10.46 -6.00 -32.08
C ASN A 3 10.22 -5.52 -33.54
N CYS A 4 10.10 -6.45 -34.47
CA CYS A 4 9.86 -6.09 -35.88
C CYS A 4 8.46 -5.50 -36.11
N LYS A 5 7.45 -5.98 -35.38
CA LYS A 5 6.08 -5.45 -35.45
C LYS A 5 5.94 -4.06 -34.81
N ILE A 6 6.67 -3.80 -33.74
CA ILE A 6 6.63 -2.51 -33.03
C ILE A 6 7.38 -1.45 -33.85
N MET A 7 8.54 -1.79 -34.40
CA MET A 7 9.35 -0.87 -35.21
C MET A 7 8.70 -0.47 -36.54
N THR A 8 7.78 -1.27 -37.06
CA THR A 8 7.06 -0.97 -38.31
C THR A 8 5.79 -0.17 -38.09
N ASN A 9 5.35 0.05 -36.85
CA ASN A 9 4.15 0.83 -36.53
C ASN A 9 4.50 2.31 -36.26
N GLU A 10 4.64 3.10 -37.33
CA GLU A 10 4.95 4.53 -37.22
C GLU A 10 3.91 5.31 -36.41
N THR A 11 2.63 4.92 -36.45
CA THR A 11 1.56 5.55 -35.66
C THR A 11 1.80 5.41 -34.20
N LEU A 12 2.15 4.19 -33.74
CA LEU A 12 2.47 3.91 -32.33
C LEU A 12 3.65 4.76 -31.85
N LEU A 13 4.72 4.84 -32.65
CA LEU A 13 5.90 5.63 -32.29
C LEU A 13 5.58 7.11 -32.21
N LYS A 14 4.80 7.64 -33.16
CA LYS A 14 4.39 9.04 -33.17
C LYS A 14 3.51 9.42 -31.98
N GLU A 15 2.66 8.51 -31.53
CA GLU A 15 1.77 8.76 -30.39
C GLU A 15 2.48 8.64 -29.04
N ARG A 16 3.45 7.73 -28.94
CA ARG A 16 4.04 7.32 -27.65
C ARG A 16 5.40 7.92 -27.36
N VAL A 17 6.17 8.27 -28.39
CA VAL A 17 7.53 8.80 -28.25
C VAL A 17 7.64 10.12 -28.98
N LEU A 18 7.33 11.22 -28.28
CA LEU A 18 7.33 12.56 -28.87
C LEU A 18 8.70 13.24 -28.84
N PHE A 19 9.70 12.62 -28.19
CA PHE A 19 11.06 13.10 -28.12
C PHE A 19 11.95 12.31 -29.10
N PRO A 20 12.35 12.90 -30.24
CA PRO A 20 13.00 12.17 -31.33
C PRO A 20 14.29 11.44 -30.95
N ASP A 21 15.06 11.99 -29.98
CA ASP A 21 16.34 11.40 -29.54
C ASP A 21 16.17 10.01 -28.94
N TYR A 22 14.96 9.67 -28.44
CA TYR A 22 14.69 8.35 -27.88
C TYR A 22 14.39 7.29 -28.95
N LEU A 23 14.09 7.66 -30.20
CA LEU A 23 13.76 6.71 -31.24
C LEU A 23 14.89 5.72 -31.54
N SER A 24 16.14 6.16 -31.41
CA SER A 24 17.30 5.30 -31.57
C SER A 24 17.59 4.39 -30.35
N LYS A 25 16.84 4.56 -29.26
CA LYS A 25 17.03 3.83 -27.99
C LYS A 25 15.98 2.74 -27.77
N ILE A 26 15.14 2.47 -28.76
CA ILE A 26 14.13 1.41 -28.66
C ILE A 26 14.82 0.04 -28.72
N ILE A 27 14.64 -0.76 -27.70
CA ILE A 27 15.28 -2.05 -27.52
C ILE A 27 14.27 -3.09 -27.02
N SER A 28 14.67 -4.36 -27.04
CA SER A 28 13.87 -5.44 -26.47
C SER A 28 13.98 -5.49 -24.96
N ALA A 29 13.04 -6.17 -24.32
CA ALA A 29 13.11 -6.44 -22.88
C ALA A 29 14.36 -7.23 -22.50
N ASP A 30 14.77 -8.21 -23.33
CA ASP A 30 15.98 -8.99 -23.09
C ASP A 30 17.25 -8.12 -23.18
N GLN A 31 17.29 -7.21 -24.14
CA GLN A 31 18.41 -6.26 -24.26
C GLN A 31 18.46 -5.32 -23.04
N ALA A 32 17.31 -4.83 -22.59
CA ALA A 32 17.23 -4.00 -21.39
C ALA A 32 17.66 -4.76 -20.13
N ALA A 33 17.19 -5.99 -19.98
CA ALA A 33 17.57 -6.85 -18.85
C ALA A 33 19.08 -7.13 -18.83
N ALA A 34 19.71 -7.26 -20.00
CA ALA A 34 21.16 -7.44 -20.13
C ALA A 34 21.97 -6.22 -19.64
N MET A 35 21.37 -5.05 -19.58
CA MET A 35 22.02 -3.83 -19.07
C MET A 35 22.08 -3.75 -17.54
N ILE A 36 21.29 -4.55 -16.85
CA ILE A 36 21.31 -4.64 -15.39
C ILE A 36 22.57 -5.37 -14.95
N GLN A 37 23.34 -4.73 -14.08
CA GLN A 37 24.61 -5.27 -13.59
C GLN A 37 24.42 -5.97 -12.25
N ASN A 38 25.26 -6.98 -11.99
CA ASN A 38 25.28 -7.64 -10.68
C ASN A 38 25.53 -6.61 -9.57
N ASN A 39 24.80 -6.73 -8.48
CA ASN A 39 24.81 -5.82 -7.33
C ASN A 39 24.21 -4.42 -7.57
N ASP A 40 23.61 -4.17 -8.72
CA ASP A 40 22.90 -2.91 -8.94
C ASP A 40 21.79 -2.71 -7.89
N VAL A 41 21.60 -1.46 -7.50
CA VAL A 41 20.42 -1.01 -6.78
C VAL A 41 19.41 -0.54 -7.83
N VAL A 42 18.36 -1.31 -8.01
CA VAL A 42 17.34 -1.08 -9.03
C VAL A 42 16.09 -0.50 -8.36
N GLY A 43 15.70 0.69 -8.78
CA GLY A 43 14.42 1.29 -8.42
C GLY A 43 13.41 1.05 -9.55
N ALA A 44 12.39 0.27 -9.30
CA ALA A 44 11.38 -0.03 -10.32
C ALA A 44 10.02 0.57 -9.96
N SER A 45 9.30 1.04 -10.98
CA SER A 45 7.94 1.53 -10.82
C SER A 45 7.01 0.41 -10.36
N GLY A 46 5.89 0.78 -9.79
CA GLY A 46 4.85 -0.13 -9.33
C GLY A 46 4.45 0.15 -7.89
N PHE A 47 3.14 0.19 -7.68
CA PHE A 47 2.55 0.36 -6.36
C PHE A 47 1.30 -0.53 -6.27
N THR A 48 1.35 -1.50 -5.40
CA THR A 48 0.25 -2.46 -5.21
C THR A 48 -0.27 -3.02 -6.53
N LYS A 49 0.63 -3.64 -7.27
CA LYS A 49 0.38 -4.35 -8.55
C LYS A 49 -0.04 -3.44 -9.72
N ALA A 50 0.08 -2.15 -9.59
CA ALA A 50 -0.27 -1.20 -10.65
C ALA A 50 0.97 -0.43 -11.13
N GLY A 51 1.09 -0.21 -12.43
CA GLY A 51 2.16 0.58 -13.02
C GLY A 51 3.56 -0.02 -12.89
N ASP A 52 3.67 -1.32 -12.70
CA ASP A 52 4.93 -2.03 -12.50
C ASP A 52 5.61 -2.42 -13.82
N SER A 53 6.88 -2.80 -13.72
CA SER A 53 7.63 -3.35 -14.86
C SER A 53 7.08 -4.74 -15.22
N LYS A 54 6.58 -4.88 -16.43
CA LYS A 54 5.93 -6.11 -16.92
C LYS A 54 6.75 -6.89 -17.91
N SER A 55 7.84 -6.32 -18.39
CA SER A 55 8.71 -6.95 -19.40
C SER A 55 10.17 -7.00 -18.96
N VAL A 56 10.72 -5.92 -18.44
CA VAL A 56 12.16 -5.84 -18.13
C VAL A 56 12.53 -6.70 -16.90
N LEU A 57 11.81 -6.56 -15.79
CA LEU A 57 12.08 -7.36 -14.59
C LEU A 57 11.81 -8.86 -14.83
N PRO A 58 10.72 -9.27 -15.49
CA PRO A 58 10.55 -10.67 -15.87
C PRO A 58 11.67 -11.20 -16.77
N ALA A 59 12.16 -10.41 -17.71
CA ALA A 59 13.33 -10.79 -18.54
C ALA A 59 14.61 -10.93 -17.70
N PHE A 60 14.79 -10.06 -16.72
CA PHE A 60 15.91 -10.18 -15.78
C PHE A 60 15.83 -11.44 -14.92
N ALA A 61 14.65 -11.81 -14.43
CA ALA A 61 14.45 -13.06 -13.70
C ALA A 61 14.81 -14.28 -14.55
N LYS A 62 14.43 -14.25 -15.83
CA LYS A 62 14.79 -15.30 -16.79
C LYS A 62 16.31 -15.39 -16.99
N ARG A 63 16.99 -14.26 -17.16
CA ARG A 63 18.44 -14.19 -17.24
C ARG A 63 19.12 -14.79 -16.01
N ALA A 64 18.61 -14.47 -14.83
CA ALA A 64 19.19 -14.92 -13.56
C ALA A 64 19.08 -16.44 -13.32
N LYS A 65 18.26 -17.17 -14.09
CA LYS A 65 18.23 -18.64 -14.04
C LYS A 65 19.51 -19.26 -14.56
N ASP A 66 20.16 -18.61 -15.51
CA ASP A 66 21.35 -19.13 -16.22
C ASP A 66 22.62 -18.39 -15.79
N GLU A 67 22.51 -17.25 -15.13
CA GLU A 67 23.65 -16.44 -14.70
C GLU A 67 23.58 -16.19 -13.19
N ASP A 68 24.75 -16.13 -12.56
CA ASP A 68 24.86 -15.73 -11.15
C ASP A 68 24.84 -14.20 -11.06
N VAL A 69 23.64 -13.64 -11.08
CA VAL A 69 23.38 -12.20 -11.04
C VAL A 69 22.24 -11.89 -10.09
N ALA A 70 22.43 -10.92 -9.21
CA ALA A 70 21.42 -10.51 -8.24
C ALA A 70 21.51 -9.00 -7.96
N ILE A 71 20.38 -8.43 -7.58
CA ILE A 71 20.20 -7.00 -7.35
C ILE A 71 19.57 -6.71 -6.00
N THR A 72 19.68 -5.46 -5.57
CA THR A 72 18.77 -4.89 -4.58
C THR A 72 17.61 -4.27 -5.35
N LEU A 73 16.38 -4.71 -5.05
CA LEU A 73 15.19 -4.19 -5.71
C LEU A 73 14.38 -3.33 -4.74
N ILE A 74 14.19 -2.08 -5.13
CA ILE A 74 13.35 -1.12 -4.42
C ILE A 74 12.18 -0.75 -5.31
N THR A 75 10.96 -0.84 -4.79
CA THR A 75 9.75 -0.48 -5.52
C THR A 75 8.91 0.51 -4.72
N GLY A 76 7.71 0.80 -5.17
CA GLY A 76 6.73 1.53 -4.36
C GLY A 76 6.11 0.62 -3.31
N ALA A 77 5.59 -0.51 -3.75
CA ALA A 77 5.01 -1.56 -2.91
C ALA A 77 5.06 -2.90 -3.67
N SER A 78 4.05 -3.77 -3.53
CA SER A 78 4.03 -5.07 -4.20
C SER A 78 3.94 -4.94 -5.72
N LEU A 79 4.56 -5.91 -6.41
CA LEU A 79 4.52 -6.05 -7.86
C LEU A 79 3.39 -7.00 -8.28
N GLY A 80 2.97 -6.89 -9.54
CA GLY A 80 1.94 -7.75 -10.12
C GLY A 80 2.46 -9.07 -10.68
N TYR A 81 1.54 -9.92 -11.06
CA TYR A 81 1.78 -11.23 -11.66
C TYR A 81 2.78 -12.06 -10.83
N THR A 82 3.72 -12.71 -11.50
CA THR A 82 4.70 -13.59 -10.86
C THR A 82 6.10 -12.98 -10.75
N THR A 83 6.22 -11.67 -10.95
CA THR A 83 7.53 -11.00 -11.00
C THR A 83 8.35 -11.19 -9.72
N ASP A 84 7.76 -10.90 -8.56
CA ASP A 84 8.44 -11.11 -7.27
C ASP A 84 8.79 -12.60 -7.05
N ALA A 85 7.88 -13.51 -7.39
CA ALA A 85 8.11 -14.95 -7.28
C ALA A 85 9.27 -15.40 -8.19
N ASP A 86 9.25 -14.98 -9.44
CA ASP A 86 10.28 -15.37 -10.43
C ASP A 86 11.66 -14.85 -10.04
N LEU A 87 11.74 -13.62 -9.52
CA LEU A 87 12.98 -13.04 -9.02
C LEU A 87 13.50 -13.80 -7.79
N ALA A 88 12.63 -14.16 -6.86
CA ALA A 88 13.01 -14.94 -5.68
C ALA A 88 13.48 -16.35 -6.06
N GLU A 89 12.74 -17.04 -6.90
CA GLU A 89 13.03 -18.42 -7.33
C GLU A 89 14.31 -18.51 -8.18
N SER A 90 14.61 -17.50 -8.99
CA SER A 90 15.85 -17.41 -9.76
C SER A 90 17.06 -16.92 -8.97
N LYS A 91 16.88 -16.64 -7.66
CA LYS A 91 17.92 -16.08 -6.78
C LYS A 91 18.48 -14.74 -7.27
N ALA A 92 17.62 -13.94 -7.88
CA ALA A 92 17.97 -12.64 -8.45
C ALA A 92 17.91 -11.49 -7.42
N LEU A 93 17.52 -11.75 -6.18
CA LEU A 93 17.35 -10.72 -5.16
C LEU A 93 18.36 -10.88 -4.01
N LEU A 94 19.12 -9.83 -3.75
CA LEU A 94 19.94 -9.68 -2.54
C LEU A 94 19.12 -9.05 -1.42
N ARG A 95 18.42 -7.96 -1.74
CA ARG A 95 17.57 -7.18 -0.85
C ARG A 95 16.29 -6.79 -1.55
N ARG A 96 15.22 -6.66 -0.79
CA ARG A 96 13.91 -6.20 -1.26
C ARG A 96 13.35 -5.20 -0.27
N MET A 97 12.78 -4.11 -0.76
CA MET A 97 12.09 -3.10 0.04
C MET A 97 11.11 -2.32 -0.84
N PRO A 98 10.10 -1.64 -0.30
CA PRO A 98 9.74 -1.53 1.13
C PRO A 98 8.59 -2.46 1.52
N PHE A 99 8.00 -3.18 0.57
CA PHE A 99 6.81 -3.99 0.79
C PHE A 99 6.70 -5.12 -0.24
N MET A 100 6.18 -6.26 0.19
CA MET A 100 5.89 -7.39 -0.70
C MET A 100 4.64 -8.14 -0.22
N ALA A 101 4.03 -8.90 -1.11
CA ALA A 101 2.86 -9.72 -0.80
C ALA A 101 2.89 -11.09 -1.50
N ASP A 102 4.03 -11.46 -2.09
CA ASP A 102 4.18 -12.71 -2.83
C ASP A 102 4.58 -13.89 -1.95
N ALA A 103 3.95 -15.05 -2.15
CA ALA A 103 4.18 -16.24 -1.35
C ALA A 103 5.60 -16.82 -1.49
N SER A 104 6.16 -16.86 -2.71
CA SER A 104 7.52 -17.38 -2.93
C SER A 104 8.57 -16.45 -2.35
N LEU A 105 8.42 -15.16 -2.56
CA LEU A 105 9.31 -14.16 -1.97
C LEU A 105 9.23 -14.17 -0.44
N ARG A 106 8.04 -14.28 0.11
CA ARG A 106 7.82 -14.43 1.56
C ARG A 106 8.60 -15.60 2.15
N LYS A 107 8.56 -16.74 1.47
CA LYS A 107 9.33 -17.93 1.88
C LYS A 107 10.83 -17.63 1.90
N SER A 108 11.36 -17.02 0.84
CA SER A 108 12.77 -16.64 0.75
C SER A 108 13.17 -15.65 1.85
N ILE A 109 12.30 -14.70 2.17
CA ILE A 109 12.52 -13.73 3.27
C ILE A 109 12.57 -14.44 4.62
N ASN A 110 11.59 -15.29 4.93
CA ASN A 110 11.53 -16.00 6.20
C ASN A 110 12.67 -17.02 6.36
N ASN A 111 13.25 -17.51 5.26
CA ASN A 111 14.44 -18.36 5.24
C ASN A 111 15.76 -17.55 5.25
N PHE A 112 15.67 -16.23 5.25
CA PHE A 112 16.80 -15.30 5.17
C PHE A 112 17.66 -15.48 3.92
N GLU A 113 17.07 -15.92 2.84
CA GLU A 113 17.69 -15.97 1.50
C GLU A 113 17.68 -14.59 0.83
N VAL A 114 16.65 -13.79 1.13
CA VAL A 114 16.52 -12.39 0.71
C VAL A 114 16.47 -11.52 1.95
N LYS A 115 17.29 -10.49 2.00
CA LYS A 115 17.24 -9.49 3.07
C LYS A 115 16.11 -8.53 2.78
N TYR A 116 15.11 -8.53 3.64
CA TYR A 116 13.93 -7.70 3.48
C TYR A 116 13.97 -6.52 4.45
N ILE A 117 13.83 -5.31 3.90
CA ILE A 117 13.75 -4.10 4.71
C ILE A 117 12.32 -3.59 4.60
N ASP A 118 11.54 -3.90 5.62
CA ASP A 118 10.19 -3.38 5.79
C ASP A 118 10.25 -1.91 6.17
N GLN A 119 9.55 -1.05 5.47
CA GLN A 119 9.61 0.40 5.68
C GLN A 119 8.20 0.99 5.69
N HIS A 120 8.02 2.06 6.44
CA HIS A 120 6.91 2.97 6.18
C HIS A 120 7.00 3.47 4.73
N LEU A 121 5.90 3.43 4.00
CA LEU A 121 5.92 3.79 2.58
C LEU A 121 6.33 5.25 2.33
N SER A 122 6.13 6.13 3.30
CA SER A 122 6.61 7.52 3.21
C SER A 122 8.13 7.64 3.31
N GLU A 123 8.82 6.65 3.86
CA GLU A 123 10.22 6.77 4.27
C GLU A 123 11.24 6.22 3.29
N THR A 124 10.84 5.43 2.30
CA THR A 124 11.78 4.88 1.31
C THR A 124 12.58 6.00 0.64
N VAL A 125 11.89 7.02 0.15
CA VAL A 125 12.52 8.20 -0.46
C VAL A 125 13.39 8.96 0.55
N GLU A 126 12.91 9.13 1.77
CA GLU A 126 13.66 9.80 2.82
C GLU A 126 14.97 9.08 3.13
N GLN A 127 14.96 7.76 3.22
CA GLN A 127 16.16 6.97 3.48
C GLN A 127 17.14 7.01 2.30
N LEU A 128 16.63 7.09 1.06
CA LEU A 128 17.47 7.32 -0.12
C LEU A 128 18.11 8.71 -0.09
N ILE A 129 17.37 9.74 0.29
CA ILE A 129 17.89 11.12 0.44
C ILE A 129 18.99 11.17 1.52
N CYS A 130 18.74 10.52 2.66
CA CYS A 130 19.67 10.51 3.79
C CYS A 130 20.91 9.62 3.58
N GLY A 131 20.90 8.76 2.57
CA GLY A 131 21.96 7.77 2.37
C GLY A 131 21.95 6.64 3.40
N HIS A 132 20.83 6.42 4.09
CA HIS A 132 20.66 5.28 5.00
C HIS A 132 20.55 3.97 4.24
N ILE A 133 20.07 4.02 3.00
CA ILE A 133 20.13 2.93 2.03
C ILE A 133 20.89 3.42 0.79
N ALA A 134 21.48 2.47 0.05
CA ALA A 134 22.29 2.80 -1.11
C ALA A 134 21.49 3.49 -2.22
N PRO A 135 22.08 4.47 -2.92
CA PRO A 135 21.37 5.19 -3.98
C PRO A 135 21.05 4.32 -5.18
N ILE A 136 20.06 4.73 -5.95
CA ILE A 136 19.58 4.02 -7.14
C ILE A 136 20.63 4.09 -8.26
N ASP A 137 21.07 2.93 -8.75
CA ASP A 137 21.94 2.82 -9.93
C ASP A 137 21.12 2.89 -11.21
N LEU A 138 20.02 2.14 -11.26
CA LEU A 138 19.16 2.01 -12.43
C LEU A 138 17.69 2.13 -12.03
N ALA A 139 16.95 3.01 -12.70
CA ALA A 139 15.50 3.10 -12.58
C ALA A 139 14.83 2.43 -13.77
N ILE A 140 13.78 1.65 -13.52
CA ILE A 140 12.93 1.04 -14.54
C ILE A 140 11.52 1.57 -14.32
N ILE A 141 11.04 2.42 -15.21
CA ILE A 141 9.81 3.18 -15.01
C ILE A 141 8.80 2.88 -16.13
N GLU A 142 7.60 2.44 -15.76
CA GLU A 142 6.50 2.32 -16.70
C GLU A 142 5.97 3.70 -17.10
N ALA A 143 5.71 3.87 -18.37
CA ALA A 143 5.14 5.09 -18.94
C ALA A 143 3.99 4.74 -19.88
N SER A 144 3.02 5.66 -20.04
CA SER A 144 2.06 5.57 -21.13
C SER A 144 2.65 6.17 -22.41
N SER A 145 3.45 7.22 -22.27
CA SER A 145 4.10 7.93 -23.37
C SER A 145 5.24 8.80 -22.87
N ILE A 146 6.01 9.33 -23.80
CA ILE A 146 7.09 10.30 -23.59
C ILE A 146 6.67 11.60 -24.26
N ASP A 147 6.80 12.71 -23.54
CA ASP A 147 6.48 14.03 -24.09
C ASP A 147 7.60 14.59 -24.99
N GLU A 148 7.40 15.80 -25.53
CA GLU A 148 8.32 16.45 -26.48
C GLU A 148 9.68 16.82 -25.86
N LYS A 149 9.76 16.84 -24.54
CA LYS A 149 11.00 17.13 -23.79
C LYS A 149 11.68 15.88 -23.24
N GLY A 150 11.15 14.71 -23.54
CA GLY A 150 11.68 13.44 -23.05
C GLY A 150 11.21 13.05 -21.67
N ASN A 151 10.19 13.70 -21.13
CA ASN A 151 9.63 13.40 -19.81
C ASN A 151 8.66 12.22 -19.87
N ILE A 152 8.45 11.57 -18.72
CA ILE A 152 7.61 10.40 -18.60
C ILE A 152 6.19 10.79 -18.21
N ILE A 153 5.19 10.33 -18.99
CA ILE A 153 3.79 10.35 -18.57
C ILE A 153 3.52 9.07 -17.83
N PRO A 154 3.23 9.11 -16.50
CA PRO A 154 2.99 7.90 -15.72
C PRO A 154 1.70 7.17 -16.13
N THR A 155 1.51 6.00 -15.54
CA THR A 155 0.35 5.15 -15.82
C THR A 155 -0.59 5.09 -14.59
N THR A 156 -0.95 3.91 -14.14
CA THR A 156 -1.89 3.70 -13.05
C THR A 156 -1.30 3.87 -11.65
N SER A 157 -0.01 4.20 -11.55
CA SER A 157 0.63 4.52 -10.27
C SER A 157 1.76 5.53 -10.46
N ILE A 158 2.14 6.18 -9.37
CA ILE A 158 3.39 6.91 -9.28
C ILE A 158 4.33 6.21 -8.30
N GLY A 159 3.85 5.83 -7.10
CA GLY A 159 4.71 5.21 -6.11
C GLY A 159 5.95 6.06 -5.84
N ASN A 160 7.13 5.46 -5.96
CA ASN A 160 8.41 6.14 -5.81
C ASN A 160 9.06 6.53 -7.14
N SER A 161 8.35 6.37 -8.25
CA SER A 161 8.93 6.50 -9.61
C SER A 161 9.54 7.87 -9.88
N ALA A 162 8.90 8.94 -9.42
CA ALA A 162 9.41 10.30 -9.61
C ALA A 162 10.80 10.48 -8.96
N PHE A 163 10.98 9.97 -7.74
CA PHE A 163 12.26 10.06 -7.05
C PHE A 163 13.29 9.08 -7.63
N PHE A 164 12.89 7.86 -7.98
CA PHE A 164 13.81 6.92 -8.62
C PHE A 164 14.40 7.49 -9.89
N ALA A 165 13.58 8.07 -10.75
CA ALA A 165 14.03 8.72 -11.99
C ALA A 165 14.95 9.92 -11.72
N HIS A 166 14.69 10.67 -10.65
CA HIS A 166 15.50 11.82 -10.26
C HIS A 166 16.89 11.40 -9.75
N GLN A 167 16.95 10.38 -8.90
CA GLN A 167 18.21 9.96 -8.27
C GLN A 167 19.03 9.01 -9.14
N ALA A 168 18.41 8.16 -9.95
CA ALA A 168 19.09 7.12 -10.70
C ALA A 168 20.22 7.64 -11.59
N LYS A 169 21.28 6.86 -11.72
CA LYS A 169 22.37 7.14 -12.66
C LYS A 169 21.94 6.90 -14.10
N LYS A 170 21.10 5.88 -14.31
CA LYS A 170 20.57 5.44 -15.62
C LYS A 170 19.10 5.07 -15.51
N ILE A 171 18.37 5.18 -16.61
CA ILE A 171 16.93 4.95 -16.68
C ILE A 171 16.60 4.06 -17.88
N ILE A 172 15.74 3.08 -17.66
CA ILE A 172 15.05 2.31 -18.69
C ILE A 172 13.57 2.68 -18.59
N ILE A 173 12.96 3.04 -19.69
CA ILE A 173 11.53 3.39 -19.76
C ILE A 173 10.79 2.25 -20.43
N GLU A 174 9.75 1.76 -19.76
CA GLU A 174 8.87 0.70 -20.26
C GLU A 174 7.53 1.32 -20.66
N ILE A 175 7.32 1.53 -21.97
CA ILE A 175 6.09 2.13 -22.48
C ILE A 175 5.03 1.04 -22.64
N ASN A 176 3.93 1.19 -21.90
CA ASN A 176 2.83 0.23 -21.92
C ASN A 176 1.69 0.73 -22.82
N THR A 177 1.52 0.08 -23.96
CA THR A 177 0.52 0.44 -24.96
C THR A 177 -0.90 0.02 -24.59
N LYS A 178 -1.07 -0.76 -23.52
CA LYS A 178 -2.40 -1.06 -22.93
C LYS A 178 -2.99 0.14 -22.19
N ILE A 179 -2.14 1.10 -21.82
CA ILE A 179 -2.61 2.34 -21.23
C ILE A 179 -2.93 3.32 -22.36
N PRO A 180 -4.15 3.84 -22.47
CA PRO A 180 -4.50 4.80 -23.53
C PRO A 180 -3.67 6.10 -23.43
N VAL A 181 -3.35 6.70 -24.57
CA VAL A 181 -2.57 7.95 -24.62
C VAL A 181 -3.29 9.12 -23.94
N ASN A 182 -4.62 9.09 -23.87
CA ASN A 182 -5.40 10.11 -23.17
C ASN A 182 -5.44 9.92 -21.65
N PHE A 183 -4.88 8.82 -21.14
CA PHE A 183 -4.76 8.57 -19.69
C PHE A 183 -3.63 9.42 -19.12
N LYS A 184 -3.90 10.69 -18.94
CA LYS A 184 -2.93 11.69 -18.48
C LYS A 184 -3.65 12.86 -17.82
N GLY A 185 -2.90 13.67 -17.09
CA GLY A 185 -3.43 14.84 -16.40
C GLY A 185 -3.87 14.57 -14.95
N ILE A 186 -3.97 13.31 -14.53
CA ILE A 186 -4.36 12.92 -13.19
C ILE A 186 -3.19 12.85 -12.22
N HIS A 187 -1.96 12.98 -12.70
CA HIS A 187 -0.74 12.83 -11.91
C HIS A 187 -0.29 14.18 -11.34
N ASP A 188 0.28 14.15 -10.15
CA ASP A 188 0.85 15.31 -9.46
C ASP A 188 2.26 14.96 -8.98
N CYS A 189 3.21 14.92 -9.91
CA CYS A 189 4.57 14.47 -9.68
C CYS A 189 5.42 15.59 -9.11
N VAL A 190 6.05 15.31 -7.98
CA VAL A 190 6.95 16.24 -7.30
C VAL A 190 8.09 15.47 -6.63
N VAL A 191 9.27 16.05 -6.63
CA VAL A 191 10.41 15.61 -5.83
C VAL A 191 10.67 16.69 -4.79
N PRO A 192 10.43 16.40 -3.49
CA PRO A 192 10.66 17.39 -2.44
C PRO A 192 12.14 17.78 -2.36
N LYS A 193 12.39 19.01 -1.92
CA LYS A 193 13.74 19.43 -1.55
C LYS A 193 14.25 18.62 -0.37
N THR A 194 15.57 18.52 -0.26
CA THR A 194 16.18 17.80 0.87
C THR A 194 16.23 18.68 2.13
N TYR A 195 16.60 18.05 3.25
CA TYR A 195 16.90 18.75 4.48
C TYR A 195 18.27 19.47 4.38
N PRO A 196 18.62 20.39 5.32
CA PRO A 196 17.71 20.96 6.31
C PRO A 196 16.83 22.07 5.70
N ASN A 197 15.82 22.47 6.45
CA ASN A 197 14.97 23.60 6.09
C ASN A 197 14.24 23.47 4.75
N ARG A 198 13.83 22.22 4.42
CA ARG A 198 12.99 22.00 3.22
C ARG A 198 11.67 22.75 3.33
N ASP A 199 11.14 23.16 2.20
CA ASP A 199 9.86 23.84 2.13
C ASP A 199 8.72 22.93 2.61
N SER A 200 7.69 23.52 3.21
CA SER A 200 6.47 22.80 3.56
C SER A 200 5.76 22.34 2.31
N LEU A 201 5.09 21.18 2.42
CA LEU A 201 4.26 20.65 1.34
C LEU A 201 2.88 21.33 1.40
N ASN A 202 2.58 22.18 0.43
CA ASN A 202 1.41 23.06 0.48
C ASN A 202 0.14 22.38 -0.02
N ILE A 203 -0.24 21.27 0.61
CA ILE A 203 -1.52 20.58 0.40
C ILE A 203 -2.40 20.84 1.63
N LYS A 204 -3.50 21.54 1.42
CA LYS A 204 -4.48 21.90 2.46
C LYS A 204 -5.81 21.21 2.25
N THR A 205 -6.04 20.66 1.07
CA THR A 205 -7.21 19.84 0.71
C THR A 205 -6.75 18.70 -0.18
N PRO A 206 -7.50 17.59 -0.26
CA PRO A 206 -7.15 16.50 -1.17
C PRO A 206 -7.05 16.90 -2.64
N THR A 207 -7.66 18.00 -3.04
CA THR A 207 -7.67 18.48 -4.43
C THR A 207 -6.45 19.32 -4.82
N ASP A 208 -5.63 19.75 -3.85
CA ASP A 208 -4.49 20.62 -4.12
C ASP A 208 -3.39 19.91 -4.90
N ARG A 209 -2.82 20.61 -5.88
CA ARG A 209 -1.69 20.14 -6.68
C ARG A 209 -0.45 20.96 -6.33
N ILE A 210 0.69 20.27 -6.23
CA ILE A 210 1.98 20.91 -5.93
C ILE A 210 3.08 20.57 -6.94
N GLY A 211 2.79 19.68 -7.86
CA GLY A 211 3.73 19.19 -8.86
C GLY A 211 3.24 19.31 -10.29
N LYS A 212 3.75 18.45 -11.14
CA LYS A 212 3.46 18.39 -12.57
C LYS A 212 2.74 17.10 -12.94
N SER A 213 2.03 17.09 -14.06
CA SER A 213 1.33 15.90 -14.55
C SER A 213 2.27 14.87 -15.23
N PHE A 214 3.56 15.06 -15.13
CA PHE A 214 4.58 14.18 -15.70
C PHE A 214 5.81 14.10 -14.78
N ILE A 215 6.64 13.08 -15.00
CA ILE A 215 7.93 12.92 -14.30
C ILE A 215 9.00 13.58 -15.16
N THR A 216 9.65 14.60 -14.62
CA THR A 216 10.79 15.26 -15.26
C THR A 216 12.02 14.38 -15.13
N ILE A 217 12.69 14.10 -16.23
CA ILE A 217 13.95 13.35 -16.25
C ILE A 217 15.03 14.06 -17.05
N ASP A 218 16.28 13.69 -16.81
CA ASP A 218 17.41 14.07 -17.64
C ASP A 218 17.49 13.05 -18.79
N PRO A 219 17.26 13.47 -20.07
CA PRO A 219 17.28 12.55 -21.20
C PRO A 219 18.60 11.82 -21.39
N SER A 220 19.72 12.41 -20.95
CA SER A 220 21.06 11.78 -21.06
C SER A 220 21.19 10.49 -20.23
N LYS A 221 20.33 10.30 -19.24
CA LYS A 221 20.31 9.10 -18.39
C LYS A 221 19.62 7.91 -19.07
N VAL A 222 18.81 8.13 -20.09
CA VAL A 222 18.00 7.08 -20.71
C VAL A 222 18.85 6.12 -21.52
N LEU A 223 18.92 4.88 -21.08
CA LEU A 223 19.63 3.78 -21.77
C LEU A 223 18.79 3.15 -22.86
N GLY A 224 17.49 3.00 -22.62
CA GLY A 224 16.63 2.28 -23.54
C GLY A 224 15.14 2.51 -23.28
N ILE A 225 14.37 2.28 -24.34
CA ILE A 225 12.91 2.31 -24.35
C ILE A 225 12.44 0.91 -24.72
N VAL A 226 11.59 0.31 -23.88
CA VAL A 226 10.99 -1.01 -24.11
C VAL A 226 9.49 -0.84 -24.25
N PHE A 227 8.89 -1.42 -25.27
CA PHE A 227 7.44 -1.45 -25.42
C PHE A 227 6.86 -2.71 -24.82
N THR A 228 5.73 -2.57 -24.11
CA THR A 228 4.94 -3.68 -23.57
C THR A 228 3.47 -3.45 -23.82
N ASP A 229 2.67 -4.50 -23.84
CA ASP A 229 1.22 -4.43 -24.01
C ASP A 229 0.50 -5.35 -23.03
N ILE A 230 0.88 -5.29 -21.77
CA ILE A 230 0.35 -6.13 -20.70
C ILE A 230 -0.41 -5.23 -19.71
N THR A 231 -1.65 -5.58 -19.40
CA THR A 231 -2.43 -4.86 -18.39
C THR A 231 -1.87 -5.10 -16.99
N ASP A 232 -2.15 -4.19 -16.05
CA ASP A 232 -1.94 -4.45 -14.64
C ASP A 232 -2.65 -5.73 -14.23
N GLN A 233 -2.09 -6.45 -13.26
CA GLN A 233 -2.79 -7.59 -12.66
C GLN A 233 -4.10 -7.10 -12.05
N PRO A 234 -5.25 -7.61 -12.51
CA PRO A 234 -6.54 -7.17 -11.96
C PRO A 234 -6.70 -7.57 -10.50
N ALA A 235 -7.32 -6.69 -9.70
CA ALA A 235 -7.74 -7.04 -8.37
C ALA A 235 -8.93 -8.03 -8.44
N ILE A 236 -8.97 -8.97 -7.51
CA ILE A 236 -10.09 -9.89 -7.34
C ILE A 236 -10.96 -9.32 -6.23
N ILE A 237 -12.21 -8.97 -6.58
CA ILE A 237 -13.15 -8.42 -5.62
C ILE A 237 -13.96 -9.56 -5.00
N ALA A 238 -13.84 -9.70 -3.67
CA ALA A 238 -14.63 -10.65 -2.92
C ALA A 238 -15.95 -10.01 -2.50
N GLU A 239 -17.04 -10.81 -2.59
CA GLU A 239 -18.34 -10.38 -2.07
C GLU A 239 -18.25 -10.16 -0.55
N PRO A 240 -18.91 -9.12 -0.01
CA PRO A 240 -18.98 -8.90 1.43
C PRO A 240 -19.65 -10.12 2.11
N ASP A 241 -19.03 -10.60 3.18
CA ASP A 241 -19.59 -11.64 4.04
C ASP A 241 -20.18 -11.04 5.32
N HIS A 242 -20.70 -11.88 6.21
CA HIS A 242 -21.30 -11.39 7.46
C HIS A 242 -20.28 -10.69 8.37
N VAL A 243 -19.00 -11.09 8.33
CA VAL A 243 -17.93 -10.47 9.13
C VAL A 243 -17.66 -9.05 8.64
N THR A 244 -17.42 -8.87 7.34
CA THR A 244 -17.12 -7.56 6.77
C THR A 244 -18.30 -6.62 6.83
N LYS A 245 -19.53 -7.13 6.69
CA LYS A 245 -20.76 -6.34 6.88
C LYS A 245 -20.91 -5.85 8.31
N ALA A 246 -20.66 -6.72 9.29
CA ALA A 246 -20.73 -6.35 10.70
C ALA A 246 -19.71 -5.26 11.04
N ILE A 247 -18.48 -5.38 10.58
CA ILE A 247 -17.44 -4.36 10.76
C ILE A 247 -17.88 -3.02 10.16
N SER A 248 -18.37 -3.04 8.94
CA SER A 248 -18.88 -1.85 8.26
C SER A 248 -20.04 -1.19 9.03
N GLU A 249 -20.98 -1.96 9.51
CA GLU A 249 -22.12 -1.46 10.30
C GLU A 249 -21.68 -0.81 11.60
N HIS A 250 -20.74 -1.43 12.31
CA HIS A 250 -20.19 -0.85 13.54
C HIS A 250 -19.50 0.49 13.28
N LEU A 251 -18.75 0.61 12.20
CA LEU A 251 -18.07 1.86 11.83
C LEU A 251 -19.06 2.95 11.41
N LEU A 252 -20.03 2.64 10.57
CA LEU A 252 -21.04 3.61 10.15
C LEU A 252 -21.84 4.12 11.33
N ASN A 253 -22.23 3.23 12.24
CA ASN A 253 -22.94 3.61 13.47
C ASN A 253 -22.07 4.51 14.37
N PHE A 254 -20.79 4.20 14.49
CA PHE A 254 -19.84 5.04 15.21
C PHE A 254 -19.76 6.44 14.59
N PHE A 255 -19.61 6.56 13.28
CA PHE A 255 -19.55 7.86 12.60
C PHE A 255 -20.85 8.65 12.74
N GLU A 256 -22.00 8.00 12.70
CA GLU A 256 -23.29 8.69 12.97
C GLU A 256 -23.33 9.28 14.39
N LYS A 257 -22.85 8.55 15.38
CA LYS A 257 -22.76 9.06 16.77
C LYS A 257 -21.80 10.25 16.88
N GLU A 258 -20.69 10.21 16.14
CA GLU A 258 -19.77 11.34 16.09
C GLU A 258 -20.41 12.59 15.46
N VAL A 259 -21.26 12.41 14.46
CA VAL A 259 -22.04 13.50 13.86
C VAL A 259 -23.09 14.02 14.87
N GLU A 260 -23.83 13.14 15.52
CA GLU A 260 -24.85 13.51 16.50
C GLU A 260 -24.29 14.31 17.67
N ARG A 261 -23.09 13.97 18.16
CA ARG A 261 -22.44 14.72 19.23
C ARG A 261 -21.71 15.98 18.74
N GLY A 262 -21.74 16.30 17.46
CA GLY A 262 -21.16 17.50 16.88
C GLY A 262 -19.66 17.45 16.61
N ALA A 263 -19.02 16.28 16.72
CA ALA A 263 -17.59 16.13 16.45
C ALA A 263 -17.27 16.07 14.95
N LEU A 264 -18.16 15.52 14.15
CA LEU A 264 -18.03 15.39 12.70
C LEU A 264 -19.31 15.86 12.00
N THR A 265 -19.23 16.05 10.69
CA THR A 265 -20.38 16.29 9.82
C THR A 265 -20.60 15.07 8.92
N TYR A 266 -21.69 15.05 8.16
CA TYR A 266 -21.95 13.94 7.24
C TYR A 266 -20.99 13.86 6.03
N SER A 267 -20.17 14.88 5.82
CA SER A 267 -19.05 14.81 4.88
C SER A 267 -17.78 14.23 5.51
N LEU A 268 -17.79 13.99 6.81
CA LEU A 268 -16.66 13.50 7.59
C LEU A 268 -15.39 14.36 7.42
N LEU A 269 -14.26 13.75 7.53
CA LEU A 269 -12.94 14.27 7.17
C LEU A 269 -12.39 13.38 6.04
N PRO A 270 -11.32 13.76 5.37
CA PRO A 270 -10.76 12.92 4.32
C PRO A 270 -10.49 11.51 4.83
N LEU A 271 -10.90 10.51 4.05
CA LEU A 271 -10.80 9.10 4.40
C LEU A 271 -9.52 8.49 3.82
N GLN A 272 -8.89 7.65 4.62
CA GLN A 272 -7.85 6.73 4.14
C GLN A 272 -8.29 5.31 4.51
N ALA A 273 -8.13 4.39 3.58
CA ALA A 273 -8.36 2.97 3.83
C ALA A 273 -7.19 2.16 3.29
N GLY A 274 -6.78 1.14 4.04
CA GLY A 274 -5.82 0.15 3.57
C GLY A 274 -6.39 -0.67 2.42
N ILE A 275 -5.57 -1.56 1.87
CA ILE A 275 -5.97 -2.45 0.78
C ILE A 275 -6.63 -3.72 1.32
N GLY A 276 -7.35 -4.39 0.45
CA GLY A 276 -7.89 -5.73 0.68
C GLY A 276 -9.40 -5.77 0.90
N LYS A 277 -9.89 -6.98 1.15
CA LYS A 277 -11.32 -7.31 1.24
C LYS A 277 -12.05 -6.49 2.29
N ILE A 278 -11.50 -6.42 3.51
CA ILE A 278 -12.18 -5.76 4.63
C ILE A 278 -12.27 -4.25 4.37
N ALA A 279 -11.14 -3.63 4.01
CA ALA A 279 -11.09 -2.19 3.73
C ALA A 279 -12.04 -1.80 2.59
N ASN A 280 -12.03 -2.57 1.50
CA ASN A 280 -12.92 -2.33 0.37
C ASN A 280 -14.40 -2.45 0.78
N SER A 281 -14.74 -3.46 1.57
CA SER A 281 -16.10 -3.66 2.07
C SER A 281 -16.55 -2.54 3.00
N VAL A 282 -15.67 -2.04 3.86
CA VAL A 282 -15.97 -0.92 4.75
C VAL A 282 -16.30 0.33 3.94
N LEU A 283 -15.50 0.65 2.92
CA LEU A 283 -15.77 1.79 2.05
C LEU A 283 -17.08 1.60 1.26
N MET A 284 -17.35 0.40 0.79
CA MET A 284 -18.62 0.09 0.10
C MET A 284 -19.85 0.34 0.98
N GLY A 285 -19.71 0.20 2.30
CA GLY A 285 -20.78 0.49 3.24
C GLY A 285 -21.27 1.94 3.21
N PHE A 286 -20.47 2.88 2.73
CA PHE A 286 -20.89 4.27 2.59
C PHE A 286 -21.85 4.50 1.41
N LYS A 287 -21.94 3.58 0.45
CA LYS A 287 -22.69 3.76 -0.79
C LYS A 287 -24.16 4.13 -0.57
N ASP A 288 -24.84 3.41 0.32
CA ASP A 288 -26.24 3.65 0.63
C ASP A 288 -26.45 4.40 1.95
N SER A 289 -25.40 5.04 2.45
CA SER A 289 -25.42 5.78 3.71
C SER A 289 -25.83 7.24 3.54
N LYS A 290 -26.04 7.90 4.66
CA LYS A 290 -26.29 9.36 4.72
C LYS A 290 -25.03 10.19 4.48
N PHE A 291 -23.86 9.58 4.46
CA PHE A 291 -22.60 10.29 4.30
C PHE A 291 -22.42 10.70 2.83
N LYS A 292 -22.26 11.99 2.61
CA LYS A 292 -22.17 12.61 1.29
C LYS A 292 -21.05 13.65 1.28
N ASN A 293 -20.64 14.06 0.08
CA ASN A 293 -19.54 15.00 -0.13
C ASN A 293 -18.26 14.51 0.54
N LEU A 294 -18.04 13.19 0.51
CA LEU A 294 -16.85 12.56 1.05
C LEU A 294 -15.65 12.88 0.19
N THR A 295 -14.48 12.91 0.81
CA THR A 295 -13.19 12.98 0.11
C THR A 295 -12.28 11.88 0.61
N MET A 296 -11.29 11.50 -0.20
CA MET A 296 -10.24 10.56 0.19
C MET A 296 -8.87 11.19 0.01
N TYR A 297 -8.01 10.96 0.96
CA TYR A 297 -6.58 11.17 0.86
C TYR A 297 -5.92 9.88 1.35
N SER A 298 -5.54 9.02 0.40
CA SER A 298 -5.21 7.63 0.66
C SER A 298 -3.99 7.20 -0.17
N GLU A 299 -3.81 5.91 -0.34
CA GLU A 299 -2.70 5.32 -1.07
C GLU A 299 -3.19 4.64 -2.35
N VAL A 300 -4.09 3.66 -2.19
CA VAL A 300 -4.60 2.84 -3.28
C VAL A 300 -6.06 3.15 -3.50
N LEU A 301 -6.41 3.54 -4.72
CA LEU A 301 -7.79 3.71 -5.13
C LEU A 301 -8.29 2.36 -5.66
N GLN A 302 -9.29 1.82 -4.98
CA GLN A 302 -9.86 0.48 -5.22
C GLN A 302 -11.23 0.59 -5.91
N ASP A 303 -11.85 -0.54 -6.21
CA ASP A 303 -13.19 -0.57 -6.82
C ASP A 303 -14.20 0.24 -6.01
N SER A 304 -14.14 0.19 -4.67
CA SER A 304 -15.01 0.97 -3.79
C SER A 304 -14.94 2.48 -4.04
N THR A 305 -13.78 3.00 -4.39
CA THR A 305 -13.62 4.43 -4.72
C THR A 305 -14.51 4.82 -5.90
N PHE A 306 -14.47 4.03 -6.97
CA PHE A 306 -15.24 4.29 -8.19
C PHE A 306 -16.74 4.05 -7.99
N GLU A 307 -17.10 3.05 -7.18
CA GLU A 307 -18.49 2.85 -6.77
C GLU A 307 -19.03 4.05 -6.01
N LEU A 308 -18.24 4.64 -5.12
CA LEU A 308 -18.63 5.83 -4.37
C LEU A 308 -18.69 7.09 -5.23
N PHE A 309 -17.85 7.21 -6.27
CA PHE A 309 -17.99 8.27 -7.28
C PHE A 309 -19.33 8.13 -8.01
N ASP A 310 -19.62 6.93 -8.50
CA ASP A 310 -20.82 6.69 -9.31
C ASP A 310 -22.11 6.83 -8.51
N SER A 311 -22.10 6.50 -7.21
CA SER A 311 -23.25 6.68 -6.32
C SER A 311 -23.44 8.13 -5.85
N GLY A 312 -22.48 9.01 -6.13
CA GLY A 312 -22.55 10.42 -5.71
C GLY A 312 -22.16 10.68 -4.26
N ASN A 313 -21.60 9.68 -3.54
CA ASN A 313 -21.16 9.86 -2.15
C ASN A 313 -19.78 10.52 -2.07
N LEU A 314 -18.91 10.25 -3.02
CA LEU A 314 -17.51 10.69 -3.02
C LEU A 314 -17.30 11.79 -4.06
N ASP A 315 -16.76 12.92 -3.64
CA ASP A 315 -16.47 14.06 -4.52
C ASP A 315 -15.09 14.01 -5.13
N PHE A 316 -14.10 13.54 -4.36
CA PHE A 316 -12.70 13.55 -4.78
C PHE A 316 -11.88 12.50 -4.06
N ALA A 317 -10.89 11.92 -4.77
CA ALA A 317 -9.95 10.97 -4.20
C ALA A 317 -8.51 11.28 -4.63
N SER A 318 -7.60 11.31 -3.67
CA SER A 318 -6.15 11.39 -3.85
C SER A 318 -5.51 10.08 -3.41
N GLY A 319 -4.63 9.54 -4.24
CA GLY A 319 -3.90 8.31 -3.93
C GLY A 319 -2.54 8.26 -4.62
N SER A 320 -1.91 7.11 -4.61
CA SER A 320 -0.65 6.86 -5.33
C SER A 320 -0.82 5.85 -6.46
N SER A 321 -1.85 5.00 -6.39
CA SER A 321 -2.15 4.03 -7.43
C SER A 321 -3.65 3.78 -7.57
N ILE A 322 -4.01 3.25 -8.75
CA ILE A 322 -5.34 2.71 -9.04
C ILE A 322 -5.15 1.20 -9.20
N THR A 323 -5.66 0.43 -8.24
CA THR A 323 -5.59 -1.04 -8.26
C THR A 323 -6.99 -1.58 -8.17
N VAL A 324 -7.55 -1.98 -9.31
CA VAL A 324 -8.96 -2.31 -9.45
C VAL A 324 -9.16 -3.61 -10.23
N SER A 325 -10.39 -4.13 -10.21
CA SER A 325 -10.79 -5.25 -11.04
C SER A 325 -10.72 -4.89 -12.52
N GLU A 326 -10.69 -5.90 -13.38
CA GLU A 326 -10.71 -5.71 -14.84
C GLU A 326 -11.93 -4.90 -15.28
N GLU A 327 -13.09 -5.22 -14.74
CA GLU A 327 -14.35 -4.52 -15.02
C GLU A 327 -14.29 -3.04 -14.64
N CYS A 328 -13.79 -2.75 -13.44
CA CYS A 328 -13.64 -1.38 -12.95
C CYS A 328 -12.61 -0.61 -13.77
N TYR A 329 -11.49 -1.24 -14.15
CA TYR A 329 -10.50 -0.62 -15.04
C TYR A 329 -11.08 -0.25 -16.38
N GLN A 330 -11.85 -1.15 -16.99
CA GLN A 330 -12.50 -0.87 -18.27
C GLN A 330 -13.49 0.30 -18.16
N ARG A 331 -14.25 0.35 -17.07
CA ARG A 331 -15.15 1.48 -16.78
C ARG A 331 -14.40 2.79 -16.64
N LEU A 332 -13.26 2.79 -15.97
CA LEU A 332 -12.39 3.95 -15.82
C LEU A 332 -11.90 4.46 -17.19
N ILE A 333 -11.42 3.56 -18.04
CA ILE A 333 -10.90 3.90 -19.35
C ILE A 333 -12.01 4.45 -20.26
N ASP A 334 -13.15 3.78 -20.30
CA ASP A 334 -14.30 4.17 -21.14
C ASP A 334 -14.90 5.52 -20.72
N ASN A 335 -14.76 5.89 -19.45
CA ASN A 335 -15.33 7.11 -18.86
C ASN A 335 -14.27 8.03 -18.28
N PHE A 336 -13.05 7.98 -18.79
CA PHE A 336 -11.91 8.70 -18.21
C PHE A 336 -12.18 10.21 -18.09
N GLU A 337 -12.82 10.83 -19.07
CA GLU A 337 -13.16 12.24 -19.03
C GLU A 337 -14.06 12.63 -17.86
N GLN A 338 -14.91 11.70 -17.38
CA GLN A 338 -15.77 11.91 -16.21
C GLN A 338 -15.01 11.79 -14.89
N TYR A 339 -13.99 10.89 -14.83
CA TYR A 339 -13.25 10.62 -13.61
C TYR A 339 -12.02 11.51 -13.41
N LYS A 340 -11.40 11.98 -14.50
CA LYS A 340 -10.10 12.66 -14.43
C LYS A 340 -10.07 13.89 -13.52
N ASP A 341 -11.18 14.59 -13.37
CA ASP A 341 -11.27 15.78 -12.51
C ASP A 341 -11.63 15.43 -11.05
N LYS A 342 -11.85 14.15 -10.76
CA LYS A 342 -12.23 13.65 -9.44
C LYS A 342 -11.12 12.94 -8.71
N LEU A 343 -9.94 12.77 -9.33
CA LEU A 343 -8.85 12.04 -8.71
C LEU A 343 -7.48 12.61 -9.06
N ILE A 344 -6.54 12.39 -8.15
CA ILE A 344 -5.12 12.72 -8.32
C ILE A 344 -4.30 11.51 -7.88
N LEU A 345 -3.25 11.17 -8.67
CA LEU A 345 -2.20 10.25 -8.26
C LEU A 345 -0.93 11.02 -7.91
N ARG A 346 -0.37 10.73 -6.75
CA ARG A 346 0.81 11.41 -6.17
C ARG A 346 1.94 10.44 -5.90
N PRO A 347 3.18 10.92 -5.76
CA PRO A 347 4.25 10.13 -5.16
C PRO A 347 3.83 9.62 -3.77
N GLN A 348 4.21 8.39 -3.44
CA GLN A 348 3.78 7.80 -2.16
C GLN A 348 4.32 8.55 -0.93
N ASN A 349 5.49 9.15 -1.02
CA ASN A 349 6.02 9.98 0.06
C ASN A 349 5.19 11.26 0.28
N ILE A 350 4.39 11.67 -0.68
CA ILE A 350 3.44 12.78 -0.57
C ILE A 350 2.08 12.27 -0.08
N SER A 351 1.55 11.20 -0.69
CA SER A 351 0.29 10.57 -0.23
C SER A 351 0.37 10.13 1.23
N ASN A 352 1.52 9.62 1.66
CA ASN A 352 1.74 9.10 3.01
C ASN A 352 2.49 10.09 3.92
N SER A 353 2.65 11.34 3.51
CA SER A 353 3.39 12.33 4.28
C SER A 353 2.78 12.57 5.65
N PRO A 354 3.52 12.35 6.75
CA PRO A 354 3.04 12.69 8.10
C PRO A 354 2.60 14.14 8.24
N GLU A 355 3.30 15.06 7.62
CA GLU A 355 2.97 16.50 7.62
C GLU A 355 1.57 16.75 7.05
N ILE A 356 1.29 16.17 5.89
CA ILE A 356 0.00 16.37 5.20
C ILE A 356 -1.14 15.64 5.90
N VAL A 357 -0.91 14.40 6.32
CA VAL A 357 -1.92 13.61 7.06
C VAL A 357 -2.35 14.36 8.31
N ARG A 358 -1.40 14.91 9.05
CA ARG A 358 -1.68 15.69 10.28
C ARG A 358 -2.45 16.97 9.96
N ARG A 359 -2.10 17.66 8.91
CA ARG A 359 -2.77 18.92 8.51
C ARG A 359 -4.19 18.69 8.05
N LEU A 360 -4.45 17.65 7.27
CA LEU A 360 -5.78 17.39 6.72
C LEU A 360 -6.76 16.86 7.77
N GLY A 361 -6.29 16.21 8.81
CA GLY A 361 -7.16 15.58 9.79
C GLY A 361 -7.81 14.30 9.25
N ILE A 362 -7.00 13.36 8.81
CA ILE A 362 -7.45 12.13 8.13
C ILE A 362 -8.15 11.17 9.10
N ILE A 363 -9.20 10.52 8.63
CA ILE A 363 -9.78 9.33 9.27
C ILE A 363 -9.10 8.13 8.60
N GLY A 364 -8.20 7.47 9.34
CA GLY A 364 -7.45 6.32 8.83
C GLY A 364 -8.08 5.01 9.25
N ILE A 365 -8.36 4.14 8.27
CA ILE A 365 -8.93 2.80 8.49
C ILE A 365 -7.95 1.78 7.91
N ASN A 366 -7.30 1.02 8.79
CA ASN A 366 -6.30 0.04 8.41
C ASN A 366 -6.63 -1.34 8.97
N THR A 367 -6.13 -2.38 8.32
CA THR A 367 -6.38 -3.77 8.70
C THR A 367 -5.26 -4.27 9.61
N ALA A 368 -5.64 -4.91 10.71
CA ALA A 368 -4.73 -5.63 11.59
C ALA A 368 -4.73 -7.12 11.24
N ILE A 369 -3.64 -7.82 11.51
CA ILE A 369 -3.63 -9.28 11.60
C ILE A 369 -4.16 -9.69 12.96
N GLU A 370 -3.67 -9.06 14.01
CA GLU A 370 -4.09 -9.26 15.39
C GLU A 370 -3.83 -8.01 16.22
N PHE A 371 -4.52 -7.87 17.32
CA PHE A 371 -4.23 -6.84 18.32
C PHE A 371 -4.38 -7.40 19.73
N ASP A 372 -3.79 -6.73 20.70
CA ASP A 372 -3.81 -7.22 22.07
C ASP A 372 -4.77 -6.44 22.97
N ILE A 373 -4.87 -6.89 24.21
CA ILE A 373 -5.82 -6.35 25.18
C ILE A 373 -5.55 -4.88 25.56
N TYR A 374 -4.37 -4.35 25.23
CA TYR A 374 -4.05 -2.93 25.48
C TYR A 374 -4.09 -2.08 24.21
N GLY A 375 -4.39 -2.69 23.07
CA GLY A 375 -4.55 -1.96 21.80
C GLY A 375 -3.27 -1.83 20.97
N ASN A 376 -2.25 -2.63 21.26
CA ASN A 376 -1.09 -2.74 20.36
C ASN A 376 -1.46 -3.62 19.17
N VAL A 377 -0.99 -3.25 17.97
CA VAL A 377 -1.39 -3.88 16.71
C VAL A 377 -0.19 -4.53 16.02
N ASN A 378 -0.38 -5.76 15.59
CA ASN A 378 0.47 -6.47 14.65
C ASN A 378 -0.25 -6.55 13.30
N SER A 379 0.35 -6.00 12.25
CA SER A 379 -0.20 -6.00 10.88
C SER A 379 0.71 -6.72 9.88
N THR A 380 1.77 -7.40 10.33
CA THR A 380 2.81 -7.95 9.46
C THR A 380 3.14 -9.41 9.67
N HIS A 381 2.98 -9.94 10.87
CA HIS A 381 3.42 -11.29 11.24
C HIS A 381 2.25 -12.20 11.59
N ILE A 382 2.27 -13.41 11.05
CA ILE A 382 1.32 -14.48 11.42
C ILE A 382 1.99 -15.51 12.29
N SER A 383 1.20 -16.22 13.10
CA SER A 383 1.67 -17.31 13.97
C SER A 383 2.85 -16.88 14.86
N GLY A 384 2.83 -15.65 15.31
CA GLY A 384 3.82 -15.05 16.19
C GLY A 384 4.99 -14.39 15.48
N THR A 385 5.70 -15.09 14.59
CA THR A 385 7.01 -14.62 14.09
C THR A 385 7.21 -14.71 12.59
N LYS A 386 6.23 -15.18 11.83
CA LYS A 386 6.36 -15.29 10.37
C LYS A 386 5.97 -14.01 9.68
N MET A 387 6.91 -13.36 9.00
CA MET A 387 6.64 -12.20 8.16
C MET A 387 5.67 -12.58 7.05
N MET A 388 4.57 -11.85 6.93
CA MET A 388 3.51 -12.08 5.95
C MET A 388 3.60 -11.14 4.75
N ASN A 389 3.83 -9.86 5.02
CA ASN A 389 3.77 -8.80 4.00
C ASN A 389 4.73 -7.66 4.33
N GLY A 390 4.26 -6.61 4.95
CA GLY A 390 4.99 -5.41 5.37
C GLY A 390 4.06 -4.43 6.05
N ILE A 391 4.64 -3.44 6.71
CA ILE A 391 3.87 -2.42 7.41
C ILE A 391 3.06 -1.54 6.43
N GLY A 392 3.58 -1.35 5.22
CA GLY A 392 2.92 -0.50 4.24
C GLY A 392 2.80 0.94 4.71
N GLY A 393 1.65 1.54 4.42
CA GLY A 393 1.33 2.91 4.81
C GLY A 393 0.57 3.05 6.12
N SER A 394 0.21 1.94 6.77
CA SER A 394 -0.65 2.00 7.95
C SER A 394 -0.08 2.85 9.08
N GLY A 395 1.24 2.79 9.32
CA GLY A 395 1.90 3.59 10.35
C GLY A 395 1.94 5.08 10.03
N ASP A 396 2.15 5.42 8.77
CA ASP A 396 2.14 6.82 8.31
C ASP A 396 0.80 7.49 8.61
N PHE A 397 -0.29 6.79 8.36
CA PHE A 397 -1.64 7.29 8.62
C PHE A 397 -2.02 7.16 10.09
N ALA A 398 -1.83 6.00 10.70
CA ALA A 398 -2.25 5.75 12.08
C ALA A 398 -1.68 6.75 13.07
N ARG A 399 -0.39 7.03 12.99
CA ARG A 399 0.28 7.94 13.91
C ARG A 399 -0.13 9.41 13.76
N ASN A 400 -0.56 9.80 12.58
CA ASN A 400 -0.81 11.20 12.22
C ASN A 400 -2.29 11.52 11.97
N ALA A 401 -3.16 10.52 11.96
CA ALA A 401 -4.59 10.69 11.72
C ALA A 401 -5.31 11.43 12.83
N TYR A 402 -6.43 12.05 12.48
CA TYR A 402 -7.41 12.54 13.45
C TYR A 402 -8.06 11.37 14.19
N LEU A 403 -8.43 10.30 13.45
CA LEU A 403 -8.89 9.04 14.01
C LEU A 403 -8.08 7.89 13.41
N SER A 404 -7.40 7.14 14.26
CA SER A 404 -6.70 5.92 13.88
C SER A 404 -7.54 4.71 14.23
N ILE A 405 -8.05 4.03 13.18
CA ILE A 405 -8.97 2.89 13.30
C ILE A 405 -8.29 1.65 12.74
N PHE A 406 -8.27 0.58 13.51
CA PHE A 406 -7.84 -0.74 13.03
C PHE A 406 -9.00 -1.73 13.07
N VAL A 407 -9.11 -2.51 12.02
CA VAL A 407 -10.17 -3.49 11.83
C VAL A 407 -9.60 -4.87 11.54
N CYS A 408 -10.22 -5.91 12.08
CA CYS A 408 -9.95 -7.29 11.69
C CYS A 408 -11.13 -8.18 12.10
N PRO A 409 -11.25 -9.39 11.53
CA PRO A 409 -12.18 -10.39 12.07
C PRO A 409 -11.79 -10.71 13.51
N SER A 410 -12.75 -11.06 14.36
CA SER A 410 -12.46 -11.46 15.74
C SER A 410 -11.74 -12.80 15.81
N ALA A 411 -12.03 -13.69 14.84
CA ALA A 411 -11.44 -15.01 14.75
C ALA A 411 -11.33 -15.45 13.29
N SER A 412 -10.48 -16.43 13.02
CA SER A 412 -10.35 -17.07 11.71
C SER A 412 -11.59 -17.91 11.37
N LYS A 413 -11.69 -18.37 10.12
CA LYS A 413 -12.63 -19.42 9.73
C LYS A 413 -12.47 -20.59 10.70
N GLU A 414 -13.56 -21.26 11.05
CA GLU A 414 -13.60 -22.38 12.02
C GLU A 414 -13.18 -21.98 13.44
N ASN A 415 -12.96 -20.70 13.72
CA ASN A 415 -12.64 -20.14 15.03
C ASN A 415 -11.39 -20.76 15.72
N LYS A 416 -10.45 -21.26 14.92
CA LYS A 416 -9.19 -21.84 15.46
C LYS A 416 -8.20 -20.82 15.93
N ILE A 417 -8.26 -19.59 15.42
CA ILE A 417 -7.35 -18.51 15.72
C ILE A 417 -8.15 -17.30 16.19
N SER A 418 -7.83 -16.79 17.37
CA SER A 418 -8.32 -15.49 17.84
C SER A 418 -7.41 -14.39 17.31
N HIS A 419 -8.01 -13.35 16.73
CA HIS A 419 -7.26 -12.17 16.26
C HIS A 419 -7.15 -11.10 17.37
N VAL A 420 -7.76 -11.34 18.52
CA VAL A 420 -7.53 -10.57 19.74
C VAL A 420 -6.83 -11.49 20.74
N ILE A 421 -5.65 -11.12 21.20
CA ILE A 421 -4.78 -11.96 21.99
C ILE A 421 -4.28 -11.20 23.22
N PRO A 422 -3.72 -11.89 24.23
CA PRO A 422 -3.19 -11.21 25.42
C PRO A 422 -2.08 -10.20 25.13
N MET A 423 -1.10 -10.57 24.30
CA MET A 423 0.03 -9.71 23.95
C MET A 423 0.48 -10.00 22.51
N VAL A 424 0.63 -8.98 21.69
CA VAL A 424 1.22 -9.15 20.36
C VAL A 424 2.71 -9.42 20.48
N SER A 425 3.19 -10.37 19.67
CA SER A 425 4.62 -10.71 19.62
C SER A 425 5.43 -9.74 18.76
N HIS A 426 4.78 -8.97 17.91
CA HIS A 426 5.37 -7.97 17.06
C HIS A 426 4.49 -6.73 17.06
N HIS A 427 5.10 -5.57 17.31
CA HIS A 427 4.40 -4.29 17.40
C HIS A 427 4.65 -3.45 16.14
N ASP A 428 3.70 -3.39 15.24
CA ASP A 428 3.73 -2.45 14.12
C ASP A 428 3.18 -1.09 14.54
N HIS A 429 2.13 -1.10 15.36
CA HIS A 429 1.50 0.10 15.91
C HIS A 429 1.32 -0.08 17.39
N THR A 430 1.89 0.84 18.16
CA THR A 430 1.73 0.80 19.61
C THR A 430 0.36 1.35 20.03
N GLU A 431 -0.05 1.07 21.24
CA GLU A 431 -1.29 1.59 21.84
C GLU A 431 -1.45 3.09 21.67
N HIS A 432 -0.35 3.83 21.56
CA HIS A 432 -0.35 5.28 21.42
C HIS A 432 -0.88 5.77 20.07
N ASP A 433 -0.87 4.91 19.06
CA ASP A 433 -1.26 5.24 17.69
C ASP A 433 -2.60 4.59 17.29
N VAL A 434 -3.37 4.11 18.27
CA VAL A 434 -4.63 3.38 18.05
C VAL A 434 -5.74 4.02 18.87
N ASP A 435 -6.75 4.56 18.17
CA ASP A 435 -7.90 5.21 18.80
C ASP A 435 -9.12 4.28 18.88
N ILE A 436 -9.39 3.53 17.81
CA ILE A 436 -10.58 2.71 17.65
C ILE A 436 -10.18 1.33 17.14
N LEU A 437 -10.72 0.29 17.76
CA LEU A 437 -10.59 -1.10 17.29
C LEU A 437 -11.97 -1.65 16.95
N VAL A 438 -12.08 -2.34 15.83
CA VAL A 438 -13.34 -2.92 15.38
C VAL A 438 -13.13 -4.37 14.93
N THR A 439 -14.00 -5.24 15.43
CA THR A 439 -14.15 -6.60 14.89
C THR A 439 -15.62 -6.82 14.50
N ASP A 440 -15.93 -8.00 13.99
CA ASP A 440 -17.32 -8.40 13.74
C ASP A 440 -18.18 -8.43 15.02
N GLN A 441 -17.54 -8.55 16.18
CA GLN A 441 -18.24 -8.57 17.47
C GLN A 441 -18.66 -7.19 17.96
N GLY A 442 -17.90 -6.15 17.62
CA GLY A 442 -18.19 -4.80 18.06
C GLY A 442 -17.04 -3.83 17.88
N LEU A 443 -17.21 -2.65 18.47
CA LEU A 443 -16.26 -1.54 18.39
C LEU A 443 -15.81 -1.14 19.78
N ALA A 444 -14.50 -0.97 19.95
CA ALA A 444 -13.89 -0.42 21.17
C ALA A 444 -13.37 0.99 20.88
N ASP A 445 -13.97 1.97 21.53
CA ASP A 445 -13.50 3.35 21.53
C ASP A 445 -12.50 3.54 22.67
N LEU A 446 -11.22 3.68 22.30
CA LEU A 446 -10.10 3.71 23.24
C LEU A 446 -9.66 5.12 23.62
N ARG A 447 -10.32 6.14 23.05
CA ARG A 447 -9.91 7.54 23.25
C ARG A 447 -10.05 7.95 24.70
N GLY A 448 -8.98 8.51 25.24
CA GLY A 448 -8.95 9.00 26.63
C GLY A 448 -8.88 7.91 27.70
N LEU A 449 -8.65 6.64 27.32
CA LEU A 449 -8.60 5.52 28.24
C LEU A 449 -7.17 5.11 28.57
N ALA A 450 -6.92 4.80 29.84
CA ALA A 450 -5.69 4.16 30.28
C ALA A 450 -5.66 2.69 29.85
N PRO A 451 -4.49 2.04 29.78
CA PRO A 451 -4.41 0.65 29.30
C PRO A 451 -5.34 -0.35 30.00
N ARG A 452 -5.49 -0.26 31.31
CA ARG A 452 -6.40 -1.14 32.05
C ARG A 452 -7.88 -0.89 31.71
N GLU A 453 -8.25 0.35 31.44
CA GLU A 453 -9.58 0.69 30.93
C GLU A 453 -9.78 0.19 29.49
N ARG A 454 -8.73 0.31 28.64
CA ARG A 454 -8.75 -0.24 27.28
C ARG A 454 -9.01 -1.73 27.27
N ALA A 455 -8.35 -2.47 28.15
CA ALA A 455 -8.50 -3.93 28.25
C ALA A 455 -9.97 -4.32 28.50
N GLU A 456 -10.64 -3.63 29.41
CA GLU A 456 -12.06 -3.89 29.71
C GLU A 456 -12.94 -3.71 28.46
N VAL A 457 -12.74 -2.63 27.72
CA VAL A 457 -13.54 -2.31 26.53
C VAL A 457 -13.22 -3.26 25.37
N ILE A 458 -11.94 -3.56 25.15
CA ILE A 458 -11.51 -4.46 24.07
C ILE A 458 -12.05 -5.88 24.31
N ILE A 459 -11.91 -6.39 25.50
CA ILE A 459 -12.36 -7.76 25.85
C ILE A 459 -13.88 -7.85 25.69
N GLU A 460 -14.62 -6.88 26.19
CA GLU A 460 -16.08 -6.91 26.14
C GLU A 460 -16.60 -6.75 24.72
N ASN A 461 -16.03 -5.85 23.91
CA ASN A 461 -16.61 -5.46 22.62
C ASN A 461 -16.03 -6.19 21.41
N CYS A 462 -14.77 -6.63 21.45
CA CYS A 462 -14.07 -7.09 20.25
C CYS A 462 -13.72 -8.59 20.23
N VAL A 463 -13.62 -9.23 21.39
CA VAL A 463 -13.19 -10.62 21.46
C VAL A 463 -14.30 -11.57 21.03
N HIS A 464 -13.93 -12.58 20.23
CA HIS A 464 -14.88 -13.64 19.83
C HIS A 464 -15.39 -14.38 21.07
N PRO A 465 -16.68 -14.72 21.14
CA PRO A 465 -17.28 -15.37 22.33
C PRO A 465 -16.54 -16.61 22.81
N GLU A 466 -15.99 -17.44 21.90
CA GLU A 466 -15.28 -18.66 22.26
C GLU A 466 -13.92 -18.41 22.95
N TYR A 467 -13.40 -17.19 22.90
CA TYR A 467 -12.13 -16.80 23.53
C TYR A 467 -12.30 -15.79 24.67
N LYS A 468 -13.46 -15.21 24.82
CA LYS A 468 -13.71 -14.11 25.76
C LYS A 468 -13.42 -14.51 27.22
N GLU A 469 -13.87 -15.68 27.64
CA GLU A 469 -13.67 -16.17 29.01
C GLU A 469 -12.17 -16.34 29.33
N GLU A 470 -11.42 -16.98 28.45
CA GLU A 470 -9.98 -17.22 28.66
C GLU A 470 -9.18 -15.92 28.68
N ILE A 471 -9.46 -15.00 27.77
CA ILE A 471 -8.75 -13.71 27.71
C ILE A 471 -9.10 -12.86 28.94
N ARG A 472 -10.35 -12.85 29.36
CA ARG A 472 -10.77 -12.15 30.57
C ARG A 472 -10.08 -12.72 31.81
N ALA A 473 -10.04 -14.04 31.93
CA ALA A 473 -9.35 -14.71 33.04
C ALA A 473 -7.85 -14.39 33.10
N TYR A 474 -7.20 -14.35 31.92
CA TYR A 474 -5.81 -13.91 31.81
C TYR A 474 -5.62 -12.48 32.32
N TYR A 475 -6.45 -11.55 31.85
CA TYR A 475 -6.38 -10.15 32.24
C TYR A 475 -6.59 -9.97 33.75
N GLU A 476 -7.62 -10.58 34.31
CA GLU A 476 -7.93 -10.49 35.74
C GLU A 476 -6.78 -11.07 36.59
N LYS A 477 -6.21 -12.17 36.17
CA LYS A 477 -5.05 -12.79 36.83
C LYS A 477 -3.83 -11.87 36.75
N ALA A 478 -3.57 -11.26 35.59
CA ALA A 478 -2.45 -10.32 35.44
C ALA A 478 -2.60 -9.09 36.32
N VAL A 479 -3.80 -8.54 36.42
CA VAL A 479 -4.09 -7.42 37.32
C VAL A 479 -3.84 -7.80 38.78
N LYS A 480 -4.30 -8.98 39.18
CA LYS A 480 -4.18 -9.45 40.56
C LYS A 480 -2.76 -9.82 40.95
N GLU A 481 -2.04 -10.57 40.13
CA GLU A 481 -0.73 -11.11 40.42
C GLU A 481 0.42 -10.16 40.17
N VAL A 482 0.31 -9.37 39.09
CA VAL A 482 1.38 -8.46 38.64
C VAL A 482 1.01 -7.01 38.94
N GLY A 483 -0.19 -6.57 38.56
CA GLY A 483 -0.62 -5.20 38.72
C GLY A 483 0.13 -4.22 37.80
N GLY A 484 0.09 -2.93 38.15
CA GLY A 484 0.78 -1.90 37.40
C GLY A 484 -0.04 -1.34 36.24
N HIS A 485 0.65 -0.66 35.34
CA HIS A 485 0.05 0.10 34.24
C HIS A 485 -0.47 -0.81 33.12
N THR A 486 0.36 -1.76 32.69
CA THR A 486 0.04 -2.73 31.61
C THR A 486 0.37 -4.15 32.07
N PRO A 487 -0.41 -4.71 33.01
CA PRO A 487 -0.05 -5.99 33.60
C PRO A 487 -0.11 -7.13 32.58
N HIS A 488 0.93 -7.97 32.59
CA HIS A 488 1.05 -9.20 31.83
C HIS A 488 1.66 -10.31 32.70
N ILE A 489 1.25 -11.54 32.43
CA ILE A 489 1.90 -12.73 32.97
C ILE A 489 2.81 -13.24 31.86
N LEU A 490 4.10 -12.94 31.96
CA LEU A 490 5.05 -13.18 30.86
C LEU A 490 5.08 -14.65 30.43
N GLU A 491 4.98 -15.58 31.36
CA GLU A 491 4.97 -17.02 31.06
C GLU A 491 3.72 -17.49 30.34
N GLU A 492 2.66 -16.66 30.32
CA GLU A 492 1.36 -16.99 29.70
C GLU A 492 1.02 -16.10 28.53
N ALA A 493 1.73 -14.99 28.33
CA ALA A 493 1.38 -13.97 27.37
C ALA A 493 1.29 -14.48 25.92
N PHE A 494 2.07 -15.49 25.56
CA PHE A 494 2.12 -16.07 24.22
C PHE A 494 1.55 -17.49 24.12
N LYS A 495 0.81 -17.94 25.12
CA LYS A 495 0.23 -19.29 25.13
C LYS A 495 -0.68 -19.56 23.95
N PHE A 496 -1.38 -18.56 23.43
CA PHE A 496 -2.22 -18.70 22.24
C PHE A 496 -1.38 -19.11 21.04
N HIS A 497 -0.25 -18.47 20.83
CA HIS A 497 0.67 -18.80 19.74
C HIS A 497 1.34 -20.15 19.92
N THR A 498 1.80 -20.48 21.11
CA THR A 498 2.45 -21.78 21.39
C THR A 498 1.43 -22.92 21.25
N ARG A 499 0.21 -22.73 21.72
CA ARG A 499 -0.88 -23.71 21.55
C ARG A 499 -1.21 -23.93 20.10
N LEU A 500 -1.30 -22.85 19.30
CA LEU A 500 -1.52 -22.94 17.85
C LEU A 500 -0.44 -23.77 17.17
N LYS A 501 0.83 -23.52 17.52
CA LYS A 501 1.97 -24.26 16.98
C LYS A 501 1.91 -25.74 17.31
N GLU A 502 1.54 -26.07 18.54
CA GLU A 502 1.51 -27.47 19.04
C GLU A 502 0.30 -28.26 18.56
N THR A 503 -0.88 -27.61 18.47
CA THR A 503 -2.15 -28.31 18.26
C THR A 503 -2.88 -27.93 16.96
N GLY A 504 -2.48 -26.85 16.30
CA GLY A 504 -3.19 -26.30 15.14
C GLY A 504 -4.39 -25.43 15.53
N SER A 505 -4.57 -25.12 16.80
CA SER A 505 -5.65 -24.26 17.30
C SER A 505 -5.19 -23.44 18.50
N MET A 506 -5.76 -22.26 18.68
CA MET A 506 -5.56 -21.44 19.87
C MET A 506 -6.52 -21.84 21.02
N LYS A 507 -7.46 -22.78 20.75
CA LYS A 507 -8.40 -23.30 21.75
C LYS A 507 -7.72 -24.28 22.71
#